data_05a3dbe654a82556fdadbba1419cb847
#
_entry.id   05a3dbe654a82556fdadbba1419cb847
#
_cell.length_a   1.000
_cell.length_b   1.000
_cell.length_c   1.000
_cell.angle_alpha   90.00
_cell.angle_beta   90.00
_cell.angle_gamma   90.00
#
_symmetry.space_group_name_H-M   'P 1'
#
loop_
_entity.id
_entity.type
_entity.pdbx_description
1 polymer ?
#
loop_
_entity_poly.entity_id
_entity_poly.type
_entity_poly.pdbx_seq_one_letter_code
_entity_poly.pdbx_strand_id
1 'polypeptide(L)'
;VSVVFLLLASAYFAYGWMMQVGVDQGYAPVQPIHYSHKIHAGDNKIECKYCHSSARVSKHSGIPSLNVCMNCHKSIYEYTGNPEGPSAEDLANGYTNEFYTGEIKKLYKAVGWDEENQSYTGETQPVEWVRIHNLPDFAYFNHSQHVSVAGIECQTCHGPVEEMEIMYQHAPLTMGWCINCHRETNVKVEGNEYYEAIHEELSKKYGCLLYTSDAAD
;
A
#
# COMPACT_ATOMS: atom_id res chain seq x y z
N VAL A 1 34.41 -30.74 -17.16
CA VAL A 1 33.40 -29.80 -17.68
C VAL A 1 32.14 -29.81 -16.79
N SER A 2 31.59 -30.98 -16.43
CA SER A 2 30.35 -31.08 -15.63
C SER A 2 30.47 -30.51 -14.22
N VAL A 3 31.60 -30.72 -13.56
CA VAL A 3 31.84 -30.20 -12.18
C VAL A 3 31.92 -28.66 -12.21
N VAL A 4 32.62 -28.08 -13.18
CA VAL A 4 32.72 -26.61 -13.30
C VAL A 4 31.35 -25.99 -13.58
N PHE A 5 30.55 -26.63 -14.44
CA PHE A 5 29.18 -26.17 -14.71
C PHE A 5 28.31 -26.22 -13.45
N LEU A 6 28.38 -27.29 -12.66
CA LEU A 6 27.65 -27.43 -11.40
C LEU A 6 28.07 -26.35 -10.38
N LEU A 7 29.37 -26.07 -10.28
CA LEU A 7 29.87 -25.02 -9.38
C LEU A 7 29.39 -23.63 -9.83
N LEU A 8 29.42 -23.32 -11.11
CA LEU A 8 28.93 -22.06 -11.63
C LEU A 8 27.44 -21.92 -11.45
N ALA A 9 26.66 -22.98 -11.70
CA ALA A 9 25.22 -22.99 -11.48
C ALA A 9 24.88 -22.81 -9.99
N SER A 10 25.57 -23.51 -9.09
CA SER A 10 25.36 -23.36 -7.65
C SER A 10 25.71 -21.97 -7.15
N ALA A 11 26.80 -21.38 -7.64
CA ALA A 11 27.19 -20.01 -7.32
C ALA A 11 26.14 -18.99 -7.82
N TYR A 12 25.60 -19.19 -9.02
CA TYR A 12 24.55 -18.34 -9.58
C TYR A 12 23.27 -18.40 -8.74
N PHE A 13 22.82 -19.60 -8.36
CA PHE A 13 21.64 -19.76 -7.52
C PHE A 13 21.86 -19.22 -6.10
N ALA A 14 23.03 -19.45 -5.52
CA ALA A 14 23.38 -18.88 -4.21
C ALA A 14 23.41 -17.35 -4.24
N TYR A 15 24.00 -16.77 -5.27
CA TYR A 15 24.01 -15.32 -5.48
C TYR A 15 22.57 -14.77 -5.63
N GLY A 16 21.75 -15.40 -6.47
CA GLY A 16 20.36 -15.01 -6.68
C GLY A 16 19.55 -15.06 -5.38
N TRP A 17 19.74 -16.11 -4.57
CA TRP A 17 19.12 -16.23 -3.27
C TRP A 17 19.59 -15.13 -2.30
N MET A 18 20.88 -14.87 -2.24
CA MET A 18 21.45 -13.82 -1.38
C MET A 18 20.91 -12.43 -1.73
N MET A 19 20.67 -12.15 -3.01
CA MET A 19 20.12 -10.88 -3.47
C MET A 19 18.64 -10.66 -3.07
N GLN A 20 17.95 -11.71 -2.63
CA GLN A 20 16.58 -11.62 -2.11
C GLN A 20 16.52 -11.41 -0.58
N VAL A 21 17.65 -11.51 0.12
CA VAL A 21 17.69 -11.30 1.57
C VAL A 21 17.35 -9.85 1.89
N GLY A 22 16.30 -9.64 2.69
CA GLY A 22 15.78 -8.31 3.05
C GLY A 22 14.87 -7.67 1.99
N VAL A 23 14.45 -8.43 0.97
CA VAL A 23 13.41 -8.01 0.02
C VAL A 23 12.10 -8.66 0.42
N ASP A 24 11.15 -7.83 0.87
CA ASP A 24 9.86 -8.30 1.41
C ASP A 24 8.76 -8.41 0.32
N GLN A 25 9.15 -8.54 -0.96
CA GLN A 25 8.20 -8.71 -2.04
C GLN A 25 7.35 -9.98 -1.85
N GLY A 26 6.03 -9.83 -1.93
CA GLY A 26 5.08 -10.91 -1.67
C GLY A 26 4.74 -11.12 -0.20
N TYR A 27 5.29 -10.32 0.72
CA TYR A 27 4.94 -10.40 2.14
C TYR A 27 3.47 -10.03 2.35
N ALA A 28 2.70 -10.97 2.88
CA ALA A 28 1.26 -10.89 3.09
C ALA A 28 0.91 -11.33 4.52
N PRO A 29 1.08 -10.47 5.53
CA PRO A 29 0.80 -10.84 6.91
C PRO A 29 -0.70 -10.93 7.18
N VAL A 30 -1.06 -11.79 8.15
CA VAL A 30 -2.43 -11.83 8.69
C VAL A 30 -2.66 -10.57 9.52
N GLN A 31 -3.76 -9.88 9.23
CA GLN A 31 -4.16 -8.67 9.95
C GLN A 31 -5.10 -9.00 11.12
N PRO A 32 -5.13 -8.18 12.19
CA PRO A 32 -6.02 -8.38 13.33
C PRO A 32 -7.51 -8.38 12.96
N ILE A 33 -7.88 -7.54 11.99
CA ILE A 33 -9.17 -7.53 11.33
C ILE A 33 -8.91 -7.78 9.85
N HIS A 34 -9.55 -8.79 9.29
CA HIS A 34 -9.44 -9.07 7.86
C HIS A 34 -10.12 -7.94 7.08
N TYR A 35 -9.33 -7.20 6.31
CA TYR A 35 -9.81 -6.11 5.47
C TYR A 35 -9.53 -6.44 4.00
N SER A 36 -10.59 -6.66 3.23
CA SER A 36 -10.51 -6.94 1.81
C SER A 36 -10.50 -5.65 0.99
N HIS A 37 -9.40 -5.35 0.32
CA HIS A 37 -9.36 -4.28 -0.67
C HIS A 37 -10.17 -4.62 -1.91
N LYS A 38 -10.26 -5.91 -2.27
CA LYS A 38 -11.09 -6.41 -3.36
C LYS A 38 -12.56 -6.00 -3.17
N ILE A 39 -13.12 -6.20 -1.98
CA ILE A 39 -14.50 -5.80 -1.69
C ILE A 39 -14.67 -4.28 -1.70
N HIS A 40 -13.77 -3.54 -1.06
CA HIS A 40 -13.92 -2.10 -0.88
C HIS A 40 -13.54 -1.30 -2.14
N ALA A 41 -12.33 -1.48 -2.65
CA ALA A 41 -11.83 -0.75 -3.80
C ALA A 41 -12.20 -1.42 -5.13
N GLY A 42 -12.26 -2.75 -5.16
CA GLY A 42 -12.64 -3.53 -6.33
C GLY A 42 -14.13 -3.48 -6.60
N ASP A 43 -14.94 -4.12 -5.78
CA ASP A 43 -16.37 -4.29 -6.02
C ASP A 43 -17.14 -2.98 -5.79
N ASN A 44 -16.89 -2.31 -4.66
CA ASN A 44 -17.59 -1.07 -4.28
C ASN A 44 -16.96 0.20 -4.86
N LYS A 45 -15.83 0.11 -5.58
CA LYS A 45 -15.16 1.25 -6.25
C LYS A 45 -14.85 2.43 -5.31
N ILE A 46 -14.55 2.14 -4.04
CA ILE A 46 -14.16 3.17 -3.09
C ILE A 46 -12.76 3.66 -3.44
N GLU A 47 -12.62 4.96 -3.65
CA GLU A 47 -11.36 5.60 -3.99
C GLU A 47 -10.29 5.41 -2.91
N CYS A 48 -9.06 5.05 -3.30
CA CYS A 48 -7.93 4.84 -2.38
C CYS A 48 -7.76 6.01 -1.40
N LYS A 49 -7.88 7.24 -1.92
CA LYS A 49 -7.68 8.49 -1.18
C LYS A 49 -8.81 8.83 -0.21
N TYR A 50 -9.92 8.10 -0.24
CA TYR A 50 -10.96 8.23 0.77
C TYR A 50 -10.46 7.72 2.13
N CYS A 51 -9.84 6.55 2.13
CA CYS A 51 -9.27 5.93 3.33
C CYS A 51 -7.84 6.42 3.60
N HIS A 52 -6.99 6.47 2.58
CA HIS A 52 -5.59 6.88 2.66
C HIS A 52 -5.41 8.37 2.35
N SER A 53 -6.21 9.23 2.99
CA SER A 53 -6.26 10.67 2.72
C SER A 53 -4.94 11.39 2.93
N SER A 54 -4.12 10.93 3.88
CA SER A 54 -2.82 11.53 4.20
C SER A 54 -1.77 11.32 3.11
N ALA A 55 -1.96 10.35 2.19
CA ALA A 55 -1.06 10.16 1.05
C ALA A 55 -0.93 11.41 0.16
N ARG A 56 -1.94 12.29 0.17
CA ARG A 56 -1.93 13.53 -0.62
C ARG A 56 -1.06 14.64 -0.04
N VAL A 57 -0.84 14.64 1.27
CA VAL A 57 -0.26 15.79 2.00
C VAL A 57 0.88 15.41 2.93
N SER A 58 1.17 14.11 3.10
CA SER A 58 2.15 13.61 4.05
C SER A 58 3.12 12.64 3.42
N LYS A 59 4.26 12.43 4.08
CA LYS A 59 5.20 11.37 3.72
C LYS A 59 4.59 9.97 3.95
N HIS A 60 3.68 9.81 4.89
CA HIS A 60 3.00 8.57 5.19
C HIS A 60 1.57 8.61 4.67
N SER A 61 1.14 7.56 3.96
CA SER A 61 -0.26 7.42 3.55
C SER A 61 -1.18 7.14 4.73
N GLY A 62 -0.65 6.46 5.73
CA GLY A 62 -1.39 6.08 6.94
C GLY A 62 -2.46 5.01 6.71
N ILE A 63 -2.84 4.35 7.79
CA ILE A 63 -4.08 3.59 7.89
C ILE A 63 -5.12 4.54 8.46
N PRO A 64 -6.36 4.59 7.91
CA PRO A 64 -7.40 5.48 8.42
C PRO A 64 -7.76 5.11 9.87
N SER A 65 -8.18 6.10 10.65
CA SER A 65 -8.79 5.80 11.95
C SER A 65 -10.07 5.00 11.74
N LEU A 66 -10.42 4.14 12.71
CA LEU A 66 -11.61 3.28 12.60
C LEU A 66 -12.93 4.06 12.45
N ASN A 67 -12.94 5.36 12.80
CA ASN A 67 -14.08 6.23 12.54
C ASN A 67 -14.43 6.36 11.06
N VAL A 68 -13.44 6.27 10.17
CA VAL A 68 -13.66 6.28 8.72
C VAL A 68 -14.44 5.04 8.30
N CYS A 69 -14.12 3.88 8.87
CA CYS A 69 -14.85 2.63 8.64
C CYS A 69 -16.32 2.77 9.07
N MET A 70 -16.54 3.42 10.20
CA MET A 70 -17.88 3.62 10.78
C MET A 70 -18.77 4.61 10.00
N ASN A 71 -18.23 5.35 9.02
CA ASN A 71 -19.06 6.15 8.12
C ASN A 71 -20.07 5.28 7.34
N CYS A 72 -19.68 4.05 7.00
CA CYS A 72 -20.54 3.07 6.32
C CYS A 72 -21.01 1.97 7.27
N HIS A 73 -20.10 1.43 8.11
CA HIS A 73 -20.39 0.26 8.94
C HIS A 73 -21.35 0.51 10.11
N LYS A 74 -21.79 1.74 10.36
CA LYS A 74 -22.97 2.00 11.22
C LYS A 74 -24.27 1.43 10.63
N SER A 75 -24.34 1.35 9.30
CA SER A 75 -25.51 0.87 8.56
C SER A 75 -25.27 -0.47 7.87
N ILE A 76 -24.01 -0.84 7.67
CA ILE A 76 -23.57 -2.09 7.04
C ILE A 76 -22.98 -2.96 8.14
N TYR A 77 -23.83 -3.72 8.81
CA TYR A 77 -23.51 -4.53 9.99
C TYR A 77 -23.27 -6.00 9.67
N GLU A 78 -23.64 -6.42 8.48
CA GLU A 78 -23.42 -7.77 7.96
C GLU A 78 -22.96 -7.72 6.50
N TYR A 79 -22.25 -8.76 6.09
CA TYR A 79 -21.87 -8.94 4.69
C TYR A 79 -22.90 -9.85 4.01
N THR A 80 -23.62 -9.30 3.06
CA THR A 80 -24.66 -10.02 2.31
C THR A 80 -24.13 -10.67 1.03
N GLY A 81 -22.85 -10.44 0.73
CA GLY A 81 -22.18 -10.98 -0.44
C GLY A 81 -22.45 -10.19 -1.72
N ASN A 82 -21.82 -10.64 -2.79
CA ASN A 82 -22.21 -10.30 -4.14
C ASN A 82 -23.55 -10.98 -4.44
N PRO A 83 -24.47 -10.37 -5.21
CA PRO A 83 -25.71 -11.02 -5.65
C PRO A 83 -25.54 -12.41 -6.28
N GLU A 84 -24.35 -12.66 -6.86
CA GLU A 84 -23.97 -13.96 -7.42
C GLU A 84 -23.36 -14.93 -6.39
N GLY A 85 -23.20 -14.51 -5.15
CA GLY A 85 -22.53 -15.26 -4.09
C GLY A 85 -20.99 -15.19 -4.13
N PRO A 86 -20.32 -15.71 -3.08
CA PRO A 86 -18.87 -15.78 -3.05
C PRO A 86 -18.35 -16.71 -4.18
N SER A 87 -17.20 -16.36 -4.74
CA SER A 87 -16.56 -17.20 -5.77
C SER A 87 -16.17 -18.57 -5.21
N ALA A 88 -15.96 -19.54 -6.09
CA ALA A 88 -15.49 -20.87 -5.68
C ALA A 88 -14.12 -20.78 -4.97
N GLU A 89 -13.27 -19.83 -5.36
CA GLU A 89 -11.99 -19.55 -4.73
C GLU A 89 -12.16 -18.96 -3.31
N ASP A 90 -13.08 -18.01 -3.15
CA ASP A 90 -13.36 -17.42 -1.84
C ASP A 90 -13.87 -18.49 -0.87
N LEU A 91 -14.77 -19.37 -1.33
CA LEU A 91 -15.27 -20.48 -0.53
C LEU A 91 -14.17 -21.49 -0.16
N ALA A 92 -13.27 -21.81 -1.09
CA ALA A 92 -12.15 -22.70 -0.83
C ALA A 92 -11.18 -22.13 0.22
N ASN A 93 -11.06 -20.80 0.29
CA ASN A 93 -10.26 -20.08 1.28
C ASN A 93 -11.02 -19.79 2.59
N GLY A 94 -12.30 -20.17 2.70
CA GLY A 94 -13.13 -19.95 3.87
C GLY A 94 -13.72 -18.54 3.98
N TYR A 95 -13.69 -17.76 2.92
CA TYR A 95 -14.23 -16.39 2.86
C TYR A 95 -15.73 -16.43 2.60
N THR A 96 -16.48 -16.83 3.63
CA THR A 96 -17.95 -16.89 3.61
C THR A 96 -18.58 -15.58 4.08
N ASN A 97 -19.88 -15.42 3.88
CA ASN A 97 -20.61 -14.26 4.40
C ASN A 97 -20.49 -14.15 5.92
N GLU A 98 -20.52 -15.29 6.61
CA GLU A 98 -20.37 -15.37 8.08
C GLU A 98 -18.96 -14.94 8.51
N PHE A 99 -17.93 -15.31 7.74
CA PHE A 99 -16.56 -14.89 7.99
C PHE A 99 -16.46 -13.36 7.94
N TYR A 100 -16.89 -12.73 6.84
CA TYR A 100 -16.81 -11.26 6.70
C TYR A 100 -17.69 -10.53 7.74
N THR A 101 -18.87 -11.04 8.04
CA THR A 101 -19.72 -10.51 9.11
C THR A 101 -19.01 -10.58 10.47
N GLY A 102 -18.29 -11.67 10.73
CA GLY A 102 -17.44 -11.82 11.92
C GLY A 102 -16.34 -10.76 12.00
N GLU A 103 -15.74 -10.38 10.88
CA GLU A 103 -14.71 -9.33 10.82
C GLU A 103 -15.31 -7.93 11.09
N ILE A 104 -16.54 -7.64 10.62
CA ILE A 104 -17.27 -6.42 10.98
C ILE A 104 -17.53 -6.36 12.49
N LYS A 105 -17.87 -7.50 13.14
CA LYS A 105 -18.04 -7.55 14.60
C LYS A 105 -16.74 -7.26 15.37
N LYS A 106 -15.58 -7.65 14.82
CA LYS A 106 -14.28 -7.26 15.41
C LYS A 106 -14.08 -5.73 15.32
N LEU A 107 -14.46 -5.10 14.19
CA LEU A 107 -14.45 -3.65 14.08
C LEU A 107 -15.33 -3.00 15.15
N TYR A 108 -16.55 -3.48 15.34
CA TYR A 108 -17.47 -2.96 16.36
C TYR A 108 -16.88 -3.05 17.77
N LYS A 109 -16.29 -4.19 18.10
CA LYS A 109 -15.57 -4.35 19.37
C LYS A 109 -14.43 -3.34 19.52
N ALA A 110 -13.66 -3.12 18.45
CA ALA A 110 -12.53 -2.21 18.48
C ALA A 110 -12.93 -0.74 18.68
N VAL A 111 -14.05 -0.31 18.11
CA VAL A 111 -14.57 1.06 18.24
C VAL A 111 -15.55 1.24 19.40
N GLY A 112 -15.93 0.16 20.10
CA GLY A 112 -16.96 0.18 21.14
C GLY A 112 -18.33 0.52 20.59
N TRP A 113 -18.71 -0.05 19.45
CA TRP A 113 -20.03 0.13 18.86
C TRP A 113 -21.02 -0.91 19.36
N ASP A 114 -22.10 -0.45 19.97
CA ASP A 114 -23.25 -1.24 20.35
C ASP A 114 -24.27 -1.22 19.22
N GLU A 115 -24.44 -2.35 18.56
CA GLU A 115 -25.31 -2.48 17.40
C GLU A 115 -26.80 -2.42 17.78
N GLU A 116 -27.17 -2.96 18.95
CA GLU A 116 -28.56 -2.96 19.42
C GLU A 116 -29.05 -1.55 19.76
N ASN A 117 -28.20 -0.78 20.43
CA ASN A 117 -28.51 0.58 20.85
C ASN A 117 -28.03 1.64 19.83
N GLN A 118 -27.36 1.23 18.75
CA GLN A 118 -26.76 2.10 17.72
C GLN A 118 -25.97 3.28 18.31
N SER A 119 -25.16 2.98 19.31
CA SER A 119 -24.40 3.98 20.07
C SER A 119 -23.01 3.51 20.44
N TYR A 120 -22.11 4.45 20.72
CA TYR A 120 -20.79 4.12 21.22
C TYR A 120 -20.82 3.94 22.73
N THR A 121 -20.26 2.84 23.20
CA THR A 121 -20.12 2.54 24.64
C THR A 121 -19.03 3.37 25.30
N GLY A 122 -18.09 3.89 24.52
CA GLY A 122 -16.89 4.57 25.01
C GLY A 122 -15.73 3.64 25.34
N GLU A 123 -15.95 2.33 25.34
CA GLU A 123 -14.89 1.33 25.51
C GLU A 123 -14.29 0.99 24.16
N THR A 124 -13.08 1.45 23.89
CA THR A 124 -12.38 1.24 22.62
C THR A 124 -11.14 0.41 22.79
N GLN A 125 -10.78 -0.35 21.77
CA GLN A 125 -9.53 -1.12 21.70
C GLN A 125 -8.79 -0.75 20.42
N PRO A 126 -7.54 -0.27 20.48
CA PRO A 126 -6.76 0.03 19.28
C PRO A 126 -6.50 -1.27 18.49
N VAL A 127 -6.57 -1.17 17.17
CA VAL A 127 -6.20 -2.27 16.28
C VAL A 127 -4.72 -2.14 15.92
N GLU A 128 -3.94 -3.13 16.29
CA GLU A 128 -2.51 -3.18 16.00
C GLU A 128 -2.27 -3.76 14.60
N TRP A 129 -2.41 -2.90 13.59
CA TRP A 129 -2.18 -3.28 12.20
C TRP A 129 -0.74 -3.68 11.94
N VAL A 130 -0.56 -4.81 11.26
CA VAL A 130 0.76 -5.27 10.84
C VAL A 130 1.20 -4.50 9.60
N ARG A 131 2.38 -3.88 9.67
CA ARG A 131 2.97 -3.15 8.55
C ARG A 131 3.35 -4.12 7.43
N ILE A 132 2.91 -3.82 6.19
CA ILE A 132 3.15 -4.65 5.01
C ILE A 132 4.36 -4.13 4.22
N HIS A 133 4.36 -2.84 3.90
CA HIS A 133 5.39 -2.23 3.07
C HIS A 133 6.54 -1.71 3.94
N ASN A 134 7.72 -2.28 3.73
CA ASN A 134 8.93 -1.89 4.43
C ASN A 134 9.94 -1.31 3.45
N LEU A 135 10.45 -0.12 3.77
CA LEU A 135 11.61 0.47 3.13
C LEU A 135 12.81 0.33 4.07
N PRO A 136 14.05 0.24 3.53
CA PRO A 136 15.24 0.35 4.34
C PRO A 136 15.24 1.66 5.15
N ASP A 137 15.74 1.63 6.38
CA ASP A 137 15.68 2.78 7.31
C ASP A 137 16.36 4.04 6.79
N PHE A 138 17.32 3.89 5.88
CA PHE A 138 18.02 5.00 5.24
C PHE A 138 17.26 5.61 4.06
N ALA A 139 16.19 4.96 3.57
CA ALA A 139 15.42 5.45 2.44
C ALA A 139 14.36 6.46 2.89
N TYR A 140 14.51 7.71 2.48
CA TYR A 140 13.46 8.71 2.65
C TYR A 140 12.45 8.61 1.51
N PHE A 141 11.20 8.34 1.85
CA PHE A 141 10.10 8.30 0.89
C PHE A 141 8.97 9.22 1.34
N ASN A 142 8.40 9.95 0.39
CA ASN A 142 7.29 10.87 0.66
C ASN A 142 6.15 10.61 -0.32
N HIS A 143 5.01 10.11 0.19
CA HIS A 143 3.84 9.84 -0.64
C HIS A 143 3.31 11.09 -1.33
N SER A 144 3.25 12.24 -0.66
CA SER A 144 2.68 13.44 -1.27
C SER A 144 3.45 13.91 -2.50
N GLN A 145 4.77 13.70 -2.53
CA GLN A 145 5.60 14.04 -3.68
C GLN A 145 5.31 13.13 -4.89
N HIS A 146 5.05 11.86 -4.64
CA HIS A 146 4.74 10.89 -5.70
C HIS A 146 3.28 10.98 -6.16
N VAL A 147 2.35 11.10 -5.22
CA VAL A 147 0.91 11.02 -5.49
C VAL A 147 0.33 12.37 -5.95
N SER A 148 0.67 13.46 -5.25
CA SER A 148 0.07 14.77 -5.53
C SER A 148 0.89 15.58 -6.51
N VAL A 149 2.20 15.56 -6.39
CA VAL A 149 3.09 16.35 -7.23
C VAL A 149 3.38 15.64 -8.55
N ALA A 150 3.89 14.40 -8.48
CA ALA A 150 4.23 13.62 -9.67
C ALA A 150 3.00 12.99 -10.36
N GLY A 151 1.86 12.90 -9.67
CA GLY A 151 0.63 12.32 -10.21
C GLY A 151 0.72 10.83 -10.50
N ILE A 152 1.57 10.12 -9.75
CA ILE A 152 1.77 8.68 -9.93
C ILE A 152 0.58 7.93 -9.31
N GLU A 153 0.04 6.98 -10.06
CA GLU A 153 -1.06 6.14 -9.61
C GLU A 153 -0.60 5.16 -8.53
N CYS A 154 -1.49 4.87 -7.59
CA CYS A 154 -1.20 4.00 -6.43
C CYS A 154 -0.71 2.61 -6.86
N GLN A 155 -1.34 2.06 -7.90
CA GLN A 155 -1.05 0.73 -8.43
C GLN A 155 0.37 0.59 -8.99
N THR A 156 1.00 1.68 -9.40
CA THR A 156 2.40 1.66 -9.89
C THR A 156 3.35 1.04 -8.87
N CYS A 157 3.10 1.29 -7.58
CA CYS A 157 3.93 0.77 -6.49
C CYS A 157 3.24 -0.38 -5.74
N HIS A 158 1.92 -0.25 -5.53
CA HIS A 158 1.16 -1.20 -4.71
C HIS A 158 0.54 -2.37 -5.50
N GLY A 159 0.62 -2.34 -6.85
CA GLY A 159 0.01 -3.36 -7.71
C GLY A 159 -1.51 -3.24 -7.78
N PRO A 160 -2.19 -4.28 -8.26
CA PRO A 160 -3.64 -4.28 -8.44
C PRO A 160 -4.37 -4.46 -7.10
N VAL A 161 -4.31 -3.44 -6.25
CA VAL A 161 -4.84 -3.47 -4.86
C VAL A 161 -6.34 -3.79 -4.85
N GLU A 162 -7.07 -3.34 -5.85
CA GLU A 162 -8.49 -3.60 -6.06
C GLU A 162 -8.83 -5.08 -6.34
N GLU A 163 -7.83 -5.92 -6.57
CA GLU A 163 -7.98 -7.37 -6.74
C GLU A 163 -7.51 -8.15 -5.51
N MET A 164 -6.93 -7.45 -4.51
CA MET A 164 -6.31 -8.09 -3.35
C MET A 164 -7.31 -8.34 -2.24
N GLU A 165 -7.57 -9.61 -1.98
CA GLU A 165 -8.30 -10.05 -0.78
C GLU A 165 -7.43 -9.88 0.46
N ILE A 166 -6.17 -10.29 0.38
CA ILE A 166 -5.13 -10.04 1.38
C ILE A 166 -4.11 -9.10 0.76
N MET A 167 -3.88 -7.97 1.40
CA MET A 167 -2.88 -7.01 0.97
C MET A 167 -1.47 -7.58 1.14
N TYR A 168 -0.65 -7.47 0.09
CA TYR A 168 0.74 -7.89 0.10
C TYR A 168 1.66 -6.84 -0.50
N GLN A 169 2.94 -6.89 -0.18
CA GLN A 169 3.94 -6.04 -0.81
C GLN A 169 4.17 -6.48 -2.26
N HIS A 170 3.61 -5.73 -3.21
CA HIS A 170 3.70 -6.04 -4.64
C HIS A 170 5.09 -5.72 -5.22
N ALA A 171 5.53 -4.49 -5.06
CA ALA A 171 6.83 -4.06 -5.57
C ALA A 171 7.97 -4.48 -4.63
N PRO A 172 9.17 -4.76 -5.16
CA PRO A 172 10.31 -5.16 -4.33
C PRO A 172 10.82 -4.05 -3.41
N LEU A 173 10.53 -2.78 -3.73
CA LEU A 173 10.91 -1.58 -2.99
C LEU A 173 12.42 -1.49 -2.71
N THR A 174 13.22 -2.10 -3.57
CA THR A 174 14.69 -2.01 -3.52
C THR A 174 15.18 -0.68 -4.08
N MET A 175 16.39 -0.26 -3.69
CA MET A 175 16.99 0.96 -4.23
C MET A 175 17.09 0.93 -5.76
N GLY A 176 17.47 -0.20 -6.35
CA GLY A 176 17.54 -0.36 -7.81
C GLY A 176 16.19 -0.17 -8.48
N TRP A 177 15.11 -0.66 -7.86
CA TRP A 177 13.74 -0.46 -8.37
C TRP A 177 13.35 1.03 -8.37
N CYS A 178 13.65 1.74 -7.29
CA CYS A 178 13.40 3.19 -7.19
C CYS A 178 14.19 3.98 -8.23
N ILE A 179 15.50 3.70 -8.38
CA ILE A 179 16.37 4.35 -9.34
C ILE A 179 15.89 4.14 -10.77
N ASN A 180 15.50 2.93 -11.13
CA ASN A 180 15.00 2.63 -12.48
C ASN A 180 13.70 3.41 -12.76
N CYS A 181 12.76 3.43 -11.83
CA CYS A 181 11.55 4.24 -11.95
C CYS A 181 11.88 5.73 -12.13
N HIS A 182 12.82 6.27 -11.34
CA HIS A 182 13.25 7.67 -11.43
C HIS A 182 13.96 8.00 -12.75
N ARG A 183 14.63 7.03 -13.37
CA ARG A 183 15.26 7.21 -14.70
C ARG A 183 14.25 7.19 -15.85
N GLU A 184 13.19 6.41 -15.72
CA GLU A 184 12.21 6.18 -16.79
C GLU A 184 11.00 7.13 -16.71
N THR A 185 10.67 7.61 -15.51
CA THR A 185 9.48 8.43 -15.29
C THR A 185 9.79 9.91 -15.48
N ASN A 186 9.14 10.53 -16.47
CA ASN A 186 9.15 11.98 -16.60
C ASN A 186 8.28 12.59 -15.50
N VAL A 187 8.89 13.23 -14.52
CA VAL A 187 8.18 13.94 -13.47
C VAL A 187 7.61 15.24 -14.05
N LYS A 188 6.30 15.45 -13.88
CA LYS A 188 5.65 16.71 -14.23
C LYS A 188 6.07 17.80 -13.23
N VAL A 189 7.16 18.48 -13.54
CA VAL A 189 7.67 19.60 -12.73
C VAL A 189 7.04 20.92 -13.18
N GLU A 190 6.68 21.01 -14.46
CA GLU A 190 6.09 22.18 -15.06
C GLU A 190 4.70 22.50 -14.45
N GLY A 191 4.51 23.75 -14.06
CA GLY A 191 3.27 24.23 -13.45
C GLY A 191 3.13 23.90 -11.95
N ASN A 192 4.20 23.42 -11.32
CA ASN A 192 4.25 23.26 -9.86
C ASN A 192 5.07 24.38 -9.23
N GLU A 193 4.37 25.41 -8.72
CA GLU A 193 4.98 26.62 -8.13
C GLU A 193 6.06 26.31 -7.08
N TYR A 194 5.91 25.23 -6.32
CA TYR A 194 6.88 24.83 -5.30
C TYR A 194 8.21 24.39 -5.93
N TYR A 195 8.16 23.57 -6.97
CA TYR A 195 9.38 23.11 -7.66
C TYR A 195 10.00 24.21 -8.49
N GLU A 196 9.20 25.06 -9.12
CA GLU A 196 9.70 26.22 -9.86
C GLU A 196 10.45 27.18 -8.93
N ALA A 197 9.89 27.47 -7.75
CA ALA A 197 10.53 28.31 -6.75
C ALA A 197 11.84 27.72 -6.23
N ILE A 198 11.84 26.42 -5.87
CA ILE A 198 13.07 25.73 -5.42
C ILE A 198 14.11 25.67 -6.53
N HIS A 199 13.70 25.35 -7.74
CA HIS A 199 14.61 25.29 -8.90
C HIS A 199 15.24 26.65 -9.17
N GLU A 200 14.46 27.73 -9.11
CA GLU A 200 14.95 29.09 -9.28
C GLU A 200 15.94 29.48 -8.17
N GLU A 201 15.62 29.15 -6.90
CA GLU A 201 16.48 29.45 -5.75
C GLU A 201 17.80 28.66 -5.84
N LEU A 202 17.76 27.36 -6.15
CA LEU A 202 18.93 26.52 -6.23
C LEU A 202 19.79 26.85 -7.46
N SER A 203 19.17 27.19 -8.59
CA SER A 203 19.88 27.65 -9.79
C SER A 203 20.61 28.95 -9.54
N LYS A 204 20.01 29.90 -8.82
CA LYS A 204 20.67 31.15 -8.41
C LYS A 204 21.83 30.92 -7.44
N LYS A 205 21.66 29.99 -6.50
CA LYS A 205 22.62 29.73 -5.43
C LYS A 205 23.82 28.90 -5.87
N TYR A 206 23.60 27.91 -6.72
CA TYR A 206 24.61 26.91 -7.06
C TYR A 206 24.99 26.89 -8.55
N GLY A 207 24.28 27.64 -9.40
CA GLY A 207 24.53 27.68 -10.85
C GLY A 207 24.28 26.34 -11.55
N CYS A 208 23.54 25.42 -10.90
CA CYS A 208 23.32 24.06 -11.35
C CYS A 208 21.87 23.86 -11.79
N LEU A 209 21.70 23.29 -12.96
CA LEU A 209 20.41 22.77 -13.42
C LEU A 209 20.22 21.38 -12.78
N LEU A 210 19.54 21.32 -11.65
CA LEU A 210 19.35 20.10 -10.84
C LEU A 210 18.47 19.01 -11.49
N TYR A 211 17.97 19.26 -12.68
CA TYR A 211 17.11 18.33 -13.42
C TYR A 211 17.69 17.92 -14.76
N THR A 212 18.92 17.43 -14.76
CA THR A 212 19.34 16.54 -15.83
C THR A 212 19.29 15.12 -15.30
N SER A 213 18.83 14.18 -16.13
CA SER A 213 18.83 12.73 -15.88
C SER A 213 20.20 12.18 -15.44
N ASP A 214 21.21 12.99 -15.49
CA ASP A 214 22.62 12.67 -15.21
C ASP A 214 23.01 12.92 -13.75
N ALA A 215 22.10 13.42 -12.89
CA ALA A 215 22.37 13.62 -11.46
C ALA A 215 22.26 12.33 -10.63
N ALA A 216 22.02 11.19 -11.26
CA ALA A 216 21.90 9.88 -10.64
C ALA A 216 23.05 8.90 -10.98
N ASP A 217 24.15 9.36 -11.64
CA ASP A 217 25.37 8.59 -11.86
C ASP A 217 26.41 8.82 -10.77
#